data_a0e87fddd942c173dd278b1c05c38625
#
_entry.id   a0e87fddd942c173dd278b1c05c38625
#
_cell.length_a   1.000
_cell.length_b   1.000
_cell.length_c   1.000
_cell.angle_alpha   90.00
_cell.angle_beta   90.00
_cell.angle_gamma   90.00
#
_symmetry.space_group_name_H-M   'P 1'
#
loop_
_entity.id
_entity.type
_entity.pdbx_description
1 polymer ?
#
loop_
_entity_poly.entity_id
_entity_poly.type
_entity_poly.pdbx_seq_one_letter_code
_entity_poly.pdbx_strand_id
1 'polypeptide(L)'
;MKVIAINGSPKTNGNTHTALALVGEQLQKEGIEFEIIQVGNKLIRGCMACGACAKNLNEKCIYDDEVNACLQKLKTADGILLGAPVHYAGIAGTMKSFLDRLFYVAGVNGGLFRHKVGASVVAVRRSGGVPTFDALNHYI
;
A
#
# COMPACT_ATOMS: atom_id res chain seq x y z
N MET A 1 16.21 -10.08 -4.15
CA MET A 1 14.96 -9.33 -4.44
C MET A 1 14.13 -9.23 -3.17
N LYS A 2 13.42 -8.12 -3.01
CA LYS A 2 12.55 -7.88 -1.86
C LYS A 2 11.17 -7.42 -2.31
N VAL A 3 10.12 -8.04 -1.79
CA VAL A 3 8.72 -7.62 -1.99
C VAL A 3 8.15 -7.17 -0.65
N ILE A 4 7.49 -6.01 -0.65
CA ILE A 4 6.81 -5.50 0.53
C ILE A 4 5.30 -5.46 0.25
N ALA A 5 4.54 -6.11 1.12
CA ALA A 5 3.09 -6.12 1.10
C ALA A 5 2.53 -5.08 2.09
N ILE A 6 1.48 -4.38 1.68
CA ILE A 6 0.73 -3.44 2.52
C ILE A 6 -0.59 -4.10 2.91
N ASN A 7 -0.80 -4.32 4.21
CA ASN A 7 -2.07 -4.80 4.73
C ASN A 7 -2.97 -3.63 5.13
N GLY A 8 -3.95 -3.32 4.28
CA GLY A 8 -4.95 -2.28 4.50
C GLY A 8 -6.16 -2.71 5.35
N SER A 9 -6.16 -3.96 5.84
CA SER A 9 -7.21 -4.44 6.75
C SER A 9 -7.05 -3.87 8.16
N PRO A 10 -8.12 -3.44 8.85
CA PRO A 10 -8.04 -3.10 10.27
C PRO A 10 -7.74 -4.30 11.15
N LYS A 11 -7.94 -5.52 10.66
CA LYS A 11 -7.62 -6.77 11.35
C LYS A 11 -6.22 -7.25 10.98
N THR A 12 -5.34 -7.29 11.97
CA THR A 12 -3.93 -7.69 11.76
C THR A 12 -3.81 -9.12 11.21
N ASN A 13 -4.63 -10.04 11.72
CA ASN A 13 -4.64 -11.46 11.31
C ASN A 13 -5.95 -11.85 10.62
N GLY A 14 -6.49 -10.95 9.77
CA GLY A 14 -7.72 -11.21 9.01
C GLY A 14 -7.45 -11.85 7.64
N ASN A 15 -8.52 -12.08 6.87
CA ASN A 15 -8.42 -12.74 5.55
C ASN A 15 -7.46 -12.03 4.57
N THR A 16 -7.37 -10.70 4.62
CA THR A 16 -6.40 -9.95 3.81
C THR A 16 -4.97 -10.33 4.18
N HIS A 17 -4.66 -10.37 5.48
CA HIS A 17 -3.34 -10.78 5.95
C HIS A 17 -3.03 -12.21 5.54
N THR A 18 -3.98 -13.15 5.72
CA THR A 18 -3.80 -14.56 5.33
C THR A 18 -3.47 -14.69 3.84
N ALA A 19 -4.21 -13.98 2.98
CA ALA A 19 -3.96 -14.00 1.54
C ALA A 19 -2.57 -13.42 1.19
N LEU A 20 -2.16 -12.31 1.83
CA LEU A 20 -0.82 -11.75 1.64
C LEU A 20 0.27 -12.70 2.14
N ALA A 21 0.06 -13.37 3.27
CA ALA A 21 1.00 -14.33 3.82
C ALA A 21 1.20 -15.54 2.91
N LEU A 22 0.11 -16.08 2.32
CA LEU A 22 0.20 -17.17 1.34
C LEU A 22 1.03 -16.79 0.10
N VAL A 23 0.87 -15.57 -0.40
CA VAL A 23 1.74 -15.05 -1.47
C VAL A 23 3.19 -14.97 -0.98
N GLY A 24 3.39 -14.43 0.21
CA GLY A 24 4.73 -14.31 0.82
C GLY A 24 5.44 -15.65 0.98
N GLU A 25 4.74 -16.70 1.42
CA GLU A 25 5.29 -18.06 1.51
C GLU A 25 5.82 -18.58 0.17
N GLN A 26 5.11 -18.29 -0.94
CA GLN A 26 5.57 -18.72 -2.26
C GLN A 26 6.80 -17.89 -2.71
N LEU A 27 6.79 -16.58 -2.49
CA LEU A 27 7.92 -15.71 -2.81
C LEU A 27 9.18 -16.14 -2.03
N GLN A 28 9.04 -16.47 -0.75
CA GLN A 28 10.14 -16.91 0.10
C GLN A 28 10.72 -18.27 -0.36
N LYS A 29 9.90 -19.19 -0.87
CA LYS A 29 10.40 -20.44 -1.48
C LYS A 29 11.28 -20.19 -2.71
N GLU A 30 11.02 -19.11 -3.42
CA GLU A 30 11.84 -18.66 -4.56
C GLU A 30 13.03 -17.75 -4.13
N GLY A 31 13.33 -17.69 -2.84
CA GLY A 31 14.45 -16.89 -2.32
C GLY A 31 14.22 -15.37 -2.31
N ILE A 32 12.98 -14.94 -2.41
CA ILE A 32 12.59 -13.52 -2.39
C ILE A 32 12.26 -13.10 -0.94
N GLU A 33 12.93 -12.06 -0.45
CA GLU A 33 12.60 -11.46 0.85
C GLU A 33 11.19 -10.87 0.83
N PHE A 34 10.39 -11.16 1.87
CA PHE A 34 9.02 -10.70 1.97
C PHE A 34 8.70 -10.08 3.33
N GLU A 35 8.08 -8.91 3.33
CA GLU A 35 7.66 -8.18 4.54
C GLU A 35 6.21 -7.73 4.39
N ILE A 36 5.38 -7.88 5.44
CA ILE A 36 4.02 -7.31 5.49
C ILE A 36 4.02 -6.11 6.42
N ILE A 37 3.60 -4.95 5.93
CA ILE A 37 3.41 -3.73 6.71
C ILE A 37 1.92 -3.54 6.99
N GLN A 38 1.56 -3.43 8.27
CA GLN A 38 0.19 -3.21 8.73
C GLN A 38 -0.13 -1.72 8.73
N VAL A 39 -1.11 -1.29 7.91
CA VAL A 39 -1.55 0.11 7.86
C VAL A 39 -3.04 0.31 8.18
N GLY A 40 -3.86 -0.71 7.98
CA GLY A 40 -5.32 -0.60 8.06
C GLY A 40 -5.88 -0.26 9.44
N ASN A 41 -5.12 -0.46 10.52
CA ASN A 41 -5.48 -0.12 11.90
C ASN A 41 -4.79 1.15 12.43
N LYS A 42 -4.12 1.90 11.57
CA LYS A 42 -3.39 3.12 11.94
C LYS A 42 -4.24 4.36 11.75
N LEU A 43 -3.94 5.43 12.50
CA LEU A 43 -4.55 6.73 12.30
C LEU A 43 -3.86 7.46 11.14
N ILE A 44 -4.38 7.23 9.93
CA ILE A 44 -3.84 7.85 8.72
C ILE A 44 -4.90 8.78 8.14
N ARG A 45 -4.59 10.08 8.12
CA ARG A 45 -5.45 11.07 7.47
C ARG A 45 -5.28 11.07 5.95
N GLY A 46 -6.33 11.48 5.25
CA GLY A 46 -6.29 11.68 3.80
C GLY A 46 -5.34 12.80 3.36
N CYS A 47 -5.00 12.82 2.09
CA CYS A 47 -4.23 13.90 1.49
C CYS A 47 -5.04 15.21 1.52
N MET A 48 -4.42 16.31 1.96
CA MET A 48 -5.04 17.64 1.98
C MET A 48 -4.68 18.52 0.77
N ALA A 49 -4.05 17.94 -0.22
CA ALA A 49 -3.61 18.64 -1.43
C ALA A 49 -2.80 19.93 -1.14
N CYS A 50 -2.05 19.97 -0.03
CA CYS A 50 -1.29 21.14 0.41
C CYS A 50 -0.07 21.47 -0.48
N GLY A 51 0.34 20.55 -1.36
CA GLY A 51 1.48 20.71 -2.27
C GLY A 51 2.87 20.71 -1.64
N ALA A 52 2.97 20.59 -0.31
CA ALA A 52 4.27 20.68 0.39
C ALA A 52 5.29 19.65 -0.08
N CYS A 53 4.88 18.40 -0.34
CA CYS A 53 5.77 17.34 -0.83
C CYS A 53 6.32 17.65 -2.24
N ALA A 54 5.54 18.29 -3.10
CA ALA A 54 5.99 18.72 -4.42
C ALA A 54 6.92 19.93 -4.35
N LYS A 55 6.72 20.82 -3.36
CA LYS A 55 7.57 22.00 -3.15
C LYS A 55 8.90 21.64 -2.48
N ASN A 56 8.85 20.81 -1.45
CA ASN A 56 10.03 20.49 -0.64
C ASN A 56 10.95 19.45 -1.31
N LEU A 57 10.40 18.58 -2.15
CA LEU A 57 11.12 17.52 -2.87
C LEU A 57 12.06 16.68 -1.96
N ASN A 58 11.62 16.42 -0.75
CA ASN A 58 12.38 15.72 0.29
C ASN A 58 11.89 14.28 0.55
N GLU A 59 11.10 13.73 -0.39
CA GLU A 59 10.53 12.39 -0.33
C GLU A 59 9.67 12.13 0.92
N LYS A 60 8.99 13.16 1.42
CA LYS A 60 8.14 13.08 2.62
C LYS A 60 6.85 13.84 2.45
N CYS A 61 5.79 13.29 3.05
CA CYS A 61 4.61 14.07 3.35
C CYS A 61 4.90 15.00 4.53
N ILE A 62 4.24 16.17 4.58
CA ILE A 62 4.36 17.11 5.71
C ILE A 62 3.88 16.51 7.03
N TYR A 63 2.94 15.56 6.98
CA TYR A 63 2.48 14.84 8.15
C TYR A 63 3.43 13.69 8.46
N ASP A 64 4.04 13.74 9.65
CA ASP A 64 4.97 12.71 10.11
C ASP A 64 4.21 11.56 10.77
N ASP A 65 3.85 10.60 9.96
CA ASP A 65 3.13 9.39 10.34
C ASP A 65 3.64 8.17 9.56
N GLU A 66 2.93 7.02 9.65
CA GLU A 66 3.29 5.75 9.01
C GLU A 66 3.58 5.87 7.49
N VAL A 67 3.00 6.87 6.82
CA VAL A 67 3.19 7.04 5.36
C VAL A 67 4.65 7.31 5.04
N ASN A 68 5.33 8.19 5.80
CA ASN A 68 6.72 8.52 5.56
C ASN A 68 7.66 7.33 5.82
N ALA A 69 7.43 6.59 6.91
CA ALA A 69 8.21 5.40 7.23
C ALA A 69 8.05 4.30 6.17
N CYS A 70 6.80 4.05 5.73
CA CYS A 70 6.51 3.07 4.69
C CYS A 70 7.11 3.46 3.35
N LEU A 71 7.07 4.74 2.99
CA LEU A 71 7.65 5.23 1.73
C LEU A 71 9.14 4.91 1.64
N GLN A 72 9.91 5.15 2.69
CA GLN A 72 11.34 4.86 2.70
C GLN A 72 11.63 3.35 2.59
N LYS A 73 10.81 2.50 3.21
CA LYS A 73 10.92 1.05 3.05
C LYS A 73 10.57 0.61 1.62
N LEU A 74 9.45 1.07 1.08
CA LEU A 74 8.99 0.72 -0.26
C LEU A 74 9.95 1.20 -1.36
N LYS A 75 10.66 2.29 -1.13
CA LYS A 75 11.69 2.80 -2.02
C LYS A 75 12.80 1.77 -2.28
N THR A 76 13.13 0.95 -1.27
CA THR A 76 14.18 -0.08 -1.37
C THR A 76 13.67 -1.45 -1.85
N ALA A 77 12.36 -1.63 -1.99
CA ALA A 77 11.77 -2.88 -2.46
C ALA A 77 11.81 -2.98 -4.00
N ASP A 78 11.85 -4.20 -4.52
CA ASP A 78 11.74 -4.51 -5.95
C ASP A 78 10.28 -4.67 -6.38
N GLY A 79 9.39 -5.05 -5.44
CA GLY A 79 7.97 -5.23 -5.69
C GLY A 79 7.09 -4.75 -4.56
N ILE A 80 5.86 -4.37 -4.91
CA ILE A 80 4.83 -3.86 -3.98
C ILE A 80 3.56 -4.69 -4.15
N LEU A 81 3.06 -5.26 -3.04
CA LEU A 81 1.80 -5.98 -3.02
C LEU A 81 0.78 -5.22 -2.17
N LEU A 82 -0.35 -4.82 -2.77
CA LEU A 82 -1.39 -4.07 -2.09
C LEU A 82 -2.53 -5.00 -1.66
N GLY A 83 -2.76 -5.13 -0.37
CA GLY A 83 -3.85 -5.94 0.18
C GLY A 83 -4.91 -5.09 0.88
N ALA A 84 -6.18 -5.21 0.49
CA ALA A 84 -7.27 -4.51 1.16
C ALA A 84 -8.53 -5.37 1.30
N PRO A 85 -9.30 -5.20 2.38
CA PRO A 85 -10.67 -5.69 2.42
C PRO A 85 -11.59 -4.74 1.66
N VAL A 86 -12.73 -5.27 1.21
CA VAL A 86 -13.83 -4.42 0.73
C VAL A 86 -14.60 -3.87 1.91
N HIS A 87 -14.65 -2.55 2.03
CA HIS A 87 -15.52 -1.84 2.94
C HIS A 87 -16.56 -1.04 2.15
N TYR A 88 -17.84 -1.42 2.29
CA TYR A 88 -18.95 -0.75 1.62
C TYR A 88 -18.73 -0.56 0.11
N ALA A 89 -18.41 -1.65 -0.58
CA ALA A 89 -18.16 -1.73 -2.03
C ALA A 89 -16.91 -0.98 -2.55
N GLY A 90 -15.95 -0.62 -1.69
CA GLY A 90 -14.72 0.07 -2.09
C GLY A 90 -13.52 -0.26 -1.20
N ILE A 91 -12.40 0.40 -1.45
CA ILE A 91 -11.19 0.28 -0.63
C ILE A 91 -11.48 0.80 0.79
N ALA A 92 -11.02 0.09 1.81
CA ALA A 92 -11.08 0.56 3.20
C ALA A 92 -10.46 1.98 3.33
N GLY A 93 -11.18 2.90 4.01
CA GLY A 93 -10.85 4.32 4.02
C GLY A 93 -9.41 4.64 4.46
N THR A 94 -8.90 3.97 5.50
CA THR A 94 -7.50 4.12 5.94
C THR A 94 -6.51 3.72 4.85
N MET A 95 -6.77 2.60 4.15
CA MET A 95 -5.93 2.17 3.03
C MET A 95 -5.95 3.19 1.90
N LYS A 96 -7.13 3.71 1.54
CA LYS A 96 -7.26 4.77 0.52
C LYS A 96 -6.46 6.02 0.90
N SER A 97 -6.60 6.49 2.15
CA SER A 97 -5.86 7.65 2.66
C SER A 97 -4.34 7.44 2.64
N PHE A 98 -3.90 6.23 2.97
CA PHE A 98 -2.49 5.84 2.89
C PHE A 98 -1.96 5.89 1.46
N LEU A 99 -2.66 5.23 0.53
CA LEU A 99 -2.25 5.13 -0.88
C LEU A 99 -2.19 6.50 -1.57
N ASP A 100 -3.22 7.36 -1.37
CA ASP A 100 -3.25 8.69 -1.97
C ASP A 100 -2.03 9.53 -1.58
N ARG A 101 -1.62 9.46 -0.32
CA ARG A 101 -0.46 10.21 0.16
C ARG A 101 0.85 9.58 -0.29
N LEU A 102 0.96 8.25 -0.16
CA LEU A 102 2.16 7.50 -0.51
C LEU A 102 2.53 7.70 -1.98
N PHE A 103 1.59 7.42 -2.87
CA PHE A 103 1.83 7.47 -4.31
C PHE A 103 1.95 8.90 -4.84
N TYR A 104 1.23 9.86 -4.25
CA TYR A 104 1.42 11.27 -4.62
C TYR A 104 2.82 11.76 -4.25
N VAL A 105 3.30 11.49 -3.02
CA VAL A 105 4.68 11.83 -2.63
C VAL A 105 5.69 11.14 -3.55
N ALA A 106 5.54 9.85 -3.80
CA ALA A 106 6.44 9.11 -4.68
C ALA A 106 6.48 9.68 -6.10
N GLY A 107 5.32 10.04 -6.65
CA GLY A 107 5.20 10.57 -8.01
C GLY A 107 5.90 11.93 -8.17
N VAL A 108 5.62 12.88 -7.27
CA VAL A 108 6.20 14.24 -7.36
C VAL A 108 7.69 14.30 -6.99
N ASN A 109 8.22 13.28 -6.35
CA ASN A 109 9.64 13.16 -6.02
C ASN A 109 10.42 12.28 -7.01
N GLY A 110 10.09 12.35 -8.29
CA GLY A 110 10.84 11.67 -9.35
C GLY A 110 10.36 10.24 -9.65
N GLY A 111 9.19 9.85 -9.17
CA GLY A 111 8.64 8.53 -9.44
C GLY A 111 9.37 7.41 -8.70
N LEU A 112 9.45 7.49 -7.37
CA LEU A 112 10.24 6.60 -6.50
C LEU A 112 9.89 5.11 -6.64
N PHE A 113 8.70 4.81 -7.19
CA PHE A 113 8.23 3.44 -7.40
C PHE A 113 8.29 2.99 -8.88
N ARG A 114 8.94 3.75 -9.74
CA ARG A 114 9.14 3.36 -11.14
C ARG A 114 9.87 2.03 -11.25
N HIS A 115 9.44 1.21 -12.21
CA HIS A 115 10.02 -0.10 -12.53
C HIS A 115 9.91 -1.15 -11.41
N LYS A 116 9.08 -0.91 -10.38
CA LYS A 116 8.74 -1.93 -9.40
C LYS A 116 7.58 -2.78 -9.92
N VAL A 117 7.64 -4.07 -9.63
CA VAL A 117 6.51 -4.98 -9.92
C VAL A 117 5.39 -4.69 -8.91
N GLY A 118 4.17 -4.57 -9.40
CA GLY A 118 2.99 -4.34 -8.57
C GLY A 118 1.94 -5.43 -8.73
N ALA A 119 1.26 -5.77 -7.63
CA ALA A 119 0.08 -6.63 -7.63
C ALA A 119 -0.87 -6.28 -6.49
N SER A 120 -2.13 -6.72 -6.62
CA SER A 120 -3.16 -6.45 -5.62
C SER A 120 -3.88 -7.72 -5.16
N VAL A 121 -4.30 -7.72 -3.89
CA VAL A 121 -5.11 -8.77 -3.28
C VAL A 121 -6.31 -8.13 -2.59
N VAL A 122 -7.52 -8.65 -2.84
CA VAL A 122 -8.76 -8.13 -2.26
C VAL A 122 -9.50 -9.23 -1.51
N ALA A 123 -9.77 -8.99 -0.23
CA ALA A 123 -10.65 -9.84 0.57
C ALA A 123 -12.09 -9.31 0.47
N VAL A 124 -12.97 -10.07 -0.16
CA VAL A 124 -14.36 -9.70 -0.40
C VAL A 124 -15.32 -10.74 0.16
N ARG A 125 -16.43 -10.28 0.77
CA ARG A 125 -17.47 -11.17 1.29
C ARG A 125 -18.63 -11.37 0.30
N ARG A 126 -19.09 -10.28 -0.35
CA ARG A 126 -20.30 -10.30 -1.22
C ARG A 126 -20.07 -9.56 -2.52
N SER A 127 -19.94 -8.23 -2.45
CA SER A 127 -19.87 -7.33 -3.59
C SER A 127 -18.73 -6.32 -3.43
N GLY A 128 -18.42 -5.57 -4.50
CA GLY A 128 -17.38 -4.53 -4.48
C GLY A 128 -15.97 -5.06 -4.68
N GLY A 129 -15.78 -6.35 -4.99
CA GLY A 129 -14.46 -6.92 -5.24
C GLY A 129 -13.78 -6.32 -6.46
N VAL A 130 -14.46 -6.32 -7.61
CA VAL A 130 -13.91 -5.77 -8.87
C VAL A 130 -13.55 -4.29 -8.73
N PRO A 131 -14.47 -3.38 -8.34
CA PRO A 131 -14.10 -1.96 -8.22
C PRO A 131 -13.00 -1.71 -7.19
N THR A 132 -12.91 -2.50 -6.11
CA THR A 132 -11.81 -2.37 -5.16
C THR A 132 -10.48 -2.83 -5.77
N PHE A 133 -10.49 -3.96 -6.49
CA PHE A 133 -9.31 -4.49 -7.17
C PHE A 133 -8.80 -3.52 -8.24
N ASP A 134 -9.69 -3.00 -9.09
CA ASP A 134 -9.35 -2.01 -10.10
C ASP A 134 -8.78 -0.73 -9.49
N ALA A 135 -9.41 -0.24 -8.42
CA ALA A 135 -8.95 0.96 -7.72
C ALA A 135 -7.55 0.78 -7.08
N LEU A 136 -7.20 -0.42 -6.60
CA LEU A 136 -5.85 -0.73 -6.13
C LEU A 136 -4.85 -0.77 -7.28
N ASN A 137 -5.21 -1.41 -8.39
CA ASN A 137 -4.34 -1.54 -9.55
C ASN A 137 -4.05 -0.21 -10.27
N HIS A 138 -4.87 0.82 -10.06
CA HIS A 138 -4.58 2.17 -10.58
C HIS A 138 -3.42 2.88 -9.87
N TYR A 139 -2.94 2.36 -8.75
CA TYR A 139 -1.76 2.91 -8.06
C TYR A 139 -0.44 2.28 -8.51
N ILE A 140 -0.49 1.08 -9.13
CA ILE A 140 0.69 0.28 -9.49
C ILE A 140 0.77 0.01 -10.98
#